data_5253429a0c62c7a95ccf13837d5eb9ce
#
_entry.id   5253429a0c62c7a95ccf13837d5eb9ce
#
_cell.length_a   1.000
_cell.length_b   1.000
_cell.length_c   1.000
_cell.angle_alpha   90.00
_cell.angle_beta   90.00
_cell.angle_gamma   90.00
#
_symmetry.space_group_name_H-M   'P 1'
#
loop_
_entity.id
_entity.type
_entity.pdbx_description
1 polymer ?
#
loop_
_entity_poly.entity_id
_entity_poly.type
_entity_poly.pdbx_seq_one_letter_code
_entity_poly.pdbx_strand_id
1 'polypeptide(L)'
;MLFRSLAVSSAKSEFSRISTALKQKGWDEAYASSGTVKMLMHVSNGNGNDSGSDTISLNLLLNLRLKILKSSLNDEPLNGLKDSRRDLLLSGWSILVGFMQSFEILEIQFSPFALREGMIDFMAKNELV
;
A
#
# COMPACT_ATOMS: atom_id res chain seq x y z
N MET A 1 -18.01 -5.43 7.34
CA MET A 1 -18.43 -4.48 6.28
C MET A 1 -18.30 -3.04 6.76
N LEU A 2 -19.01 -2.69 7.82
CA LEU A 2 -19.01 -1.33 8.35
C LEU A 2 -17.61 -0.86 8.79
N PHE A 3 -16.90 -1.70 9.53
CA PHE A 3 -15.57 -1.38 10.05
C PHE A 3 -14.59 -0.99 8.93
N ARG A 4 -14.60 -1.74 7.85
CA ARG A 4 -13.70 -1.49 6.73
C ARG A 4 -14.03 -0.21 5.99
N SER A 5 -15.32 0.06 5.78
CA SER A 5 -15.79 1.32 5.21
C SER A 5 -15.33 2.50 6.03
N LEU A 6 -15.45 2.36 7.37
CA LEU A 6 -15.00 3.40 8.30
C LEU A 6 -13.49 3.58 8.25
N ALA A 7 -12.72 2.51 8.12
CA ALA A 7 -11.27 2.58 8.06
C ALA A 7 -10.80 3.34 6.82
N VAL A 8 -11.39 3.05 5.66
CA VAL A 8 -11.07 3.79 4.43
C VAL A 8 -11.49 5.25 4.55
N SER A 9 -12.69 5.50 5.08
CA SER A 9 -13.19 6.88 5.28
C SER A 9 -12.29 7.67 6.22
N SER A 10 -11.82 7.05 7.29
CA SER A 10 -10.90 7.71 8.22
C SER A 10 -9.58 8.07 7.54
N ALA A 11 -9.03 7.17 6.75
CA ALA A 11 -7.80 7.43 6.00
C ALA A 11 -8.01 8.59 5.02
N LYS A 12 -9.11 8.57 4.27
CA LYS A 12 -9.43 9.65 3.33
C LYS A 12 -9.61 10.99 4.03
N SER A 13 -10.22 10.98 5.21
CA SER A 13 -10.39 12.20 6.01
C SER A 13 -9.05 12.81 6.38
N GLU A 14 -8.10 11.98 6.80
CA GLU A 14 -6.76 12.48 7.13
C GLU A 14 -6.02 13.00 5.89
N PHE A 15 -6.08 12.28 4.79
CA PHE A 15 -5.43 12.69 3.55
C PHE A 15 -6.06 13.94 2.95
N SER A 16 -7.36 14.19 3.18
CA SER A 16 -8.04 15.35 2.62
C SER A 16 -7.44 16.67 3.05
N ARG A 17 -6.74 16.68 4.19
CA ARG A 17 -6.10 17.89 4.70
C ARG A 17 -5.00 18.40 3.77
N ILE A 18 -4.37 17.52 3.03
CA ILE A 18 -3.23 17.87 2.17
C ILE A 18 -3.47 17.56 0.70
N SER A 19 -4.50 16.74 0.38
CA SER A 19 -4.68 16.27 -0.99
C SER A 19 -4.96 17.39 -1.98
N THR A 20 -5.77 18.37 -1.60
CA THR A 20 -6.08 19.49 -2.50
C THR A 20 -4.83 20.27 -2.87
N ALA A 21 -4.02 20.63 -1.88
CA ALA A 21 -2.81 21.40 -2.11
C ALA A 21 -1.80 20.63 -2.98
N LEU A 22 -1.63 19.34 -2.70
CA LEU A 22 -0.69 18.51 -3.44
C LEU A 22 -1.18 18.25 -4.87
N LYS A 23 -2.49 18.06 -5.06
CA LYS A 23 -3.04 17.88 -6.40
C LYS A 23 -2.87 19.13 -7.26
N GLN A 24 -2.94 20.29 -6.65
CA GLN A 24 -2.70 21.55 -7.38
C GLN A 24 -1.26 21.65 -7.89
N LYS A 25 -0.30 21.16 -7.12
CA LYS A 25 1.10 21.12 -7.56
C LYS A 25 1.35 20.02 -8.58
N GLY A 26 0.63 18.92 -8.47
CA GLY A 26 0.75 17.79 -9.37
C GLY A 26 1.99 16.95 -9.10
N TRP A 27 2.05 15.82 -9.77
CA TRP A 27 3.19 14.91 -9.76
C TRP A 27 3.10 14.04 -11.02
N ASP A 28 4.24 13.45 -11.39
CA ASP A 28 4.29 12.59 -12.56
C ASP A 28 4.14 11.11 -12.19
N GLU A 29 4.72 10.71 -11.07
CA GLU A 29 4.70 9.32 -10.63
C GLU A 29 4.48 9.25 -9.12
N ALA A 30 3.89 8.14 -8.67
CA ALA A 30 3.68 7.88 -7.26
C ALA A 30 4.36 6.56 -6.88
N TYR A 31 5.04 6.57 -5.75
CA TYR A 31 5.78 5.43 -5.25
C TYR A 31 5.36 5.14 -3.82
N ALA A 32 5.36 3.87 -3.47
CA ALA A 32 5.14 3.43 -2.10
C ALA A 32 6.21 2.41 -1.71
N SER A 33 6.59 2.42 -0.46
CA SER A 33 7.56 1.47 0.07
C SER A 33 7.01 0.89 1.38
N SER A 34 7.62 -0.11 1.88
CA SER A 34 7.40 -0.79 3.16
C SER A 34 7.04 -2.26 2.97
N GLY A 35 7.19 -3.03 4.02
CA GLY A 35 6.82 -4.44 4.01
C GLY A 35 5.33 -4.66 3.78
N THR A 36 4.49 -3.78 4.33
CA THR A 36 3.04 -3.87 4.14
C THR A 36 2.65 -3.64 2.68
N VAL A 37 3.25 -2.65 2.04
CA VAL A 37 3.00 -2.38 0.62
C VAL A 37 3.46 -3.55 -0.24
N LYS A 38 4.63 -4.10 0.06
CA LYS A 38 5.14 -5.28 -0.65
C LYS A 38 4.19 -6.46 -0.52
N MET A 39 3.67 -6.68 0.68
CA MET A 39 2.73 -7.75 0.96
C MET A 39 1.43 -7.56 0.16
N LEU A 40 0.90 -6.35 0.14
CA LEU A 40 -0.30 -6.04 -0.64
C LEU A 40 -0.07 -6.23 -2.12
N MET A 41 1.11 -5.86 -2.61
CA MET A 41 1.48 -6.06 -4.01
C MET A 41 1.48 -7.54 -4.37
N HIS A 42 2.11 -8.37 -3.55
CA HIS A 42 2.15 -9.81 -3.78
C HIS A 42 0.75 -10.44 -3.77
N VAL A 43 -0.08 -10.05 -2.80
CA VAL A 43 -1.44 -10.59 -2.71
C VAL A 43 -2.30 -10.12 -3.87
N SER A 44 -2.17 -8.87 -4.29
CA SER A 44 -2.98 -8.33 -5.37
C SER A 44 -2.59 -8.90 -6.74
N ASN A 45 -1.30 -9.20 -6.94
CA ASN A 45 -0.82 -9.75 -8.21
C ASN A 45 -0.96 -11.26 -8.29
N GLY A 46 -1.47 -11.89 -7.21
CA GLY A 46 -1.70 -13.33 -7.19
C GLY A 46 -0.42 -14.12 -6.94
N ASN A 47 -0.56 -15.17 -6.23
CA ASN A 47 0.35 -16.27 -5.83
C ASN A 47 1.74 -16.35 -6.46
N GLY A 48 2.55 -15.32 -6.32
CA GLY A 48 3.88 -15.42 -6.87
C GLY A 48 3.91 -15.48 -8.40
N ASN A 49 2.80 -15.26 -9.04
CA ASN A 49 2.79 -14.93 -10.45
C ASN A 49 3.37 -13.54 -10.56
N ASP A 50 4.65 -13.49 -10.28
CA ASP A 50 5.40 -12.29 -10.44
C ASP A 50 5.50 -12.04 -11.94
N SER A 51 4.61 -11.21 -12.44
CA SER A 51 4.68 -10.76 -13.82
C SER A 51 5.86 -9.81 -14.02
N GLY A 52 6.72 -9.68 -12.99
CA GLY A 52 7.81 -8.73 -13.01
C GLY A 52 7.36 -7.30 -12.81
N SER A 53 6.10 -7.10 -12.52
CA SER A 53 5.55 -5.76 -12.33
C SER A 53 5.64 -5.33 -10.87
N ASP A 54 6.26 -4.17 -10.64
CA ASP A 54 6.32 -3.55 -9.32
C ASP A 54 5.20 -2.52 -9.15
N THR A 55 4.11 -2.69 -9.88
CA THR A 55 2.99 -1.75 -9.88
C THR A 55 1.81 -2.32 -9.11
N ILE A 56 1.14 -1.45 -8.34
CA ILE A 56 -0.08 -1.79 -7.62
C ILE A 56 -1.22 -0.98 -8.22
N SER A 57 -2.23 -1.67 -8.72
CA SER A 57 -3.43 -1.06 -9.30
C SER A 57 -4.49 -0.88 -8.23
N LEU A 58 -5.13 0.28 -8.17
CA LEU A 58 -6.25 0.52 -7.28
C LEU A 58 -7.39 -0.47 -7.57
N ASN A 59 -7.61 -0.77 -8.82
CA ASN A 59 -8.66 -1.71 -9.23
C ASN A 59 -8.42 -3.10 -8.64
N LEU A 60 -7.17 -3.59 -8.70
CA LEU A 60 -6.83 -4.87 -8.11
C LEU A 60 -6.94 -4.86 -6.60
N LEU A 61 -6.57 -3.76 -5.95
CA LEU A 61 -6.73 -3.62 -4.51
C LEU A 61 -8.19 -3.68 -4.09
N LEU A 62 -9.06 -3.02 -4.84
CA LEU A 62 -10.50 -3.05 -4.56
C LEU A 62 -11.07 -4.46 -4.76
N ASN A 63 -10.56 -5.19 -5.74
CA ASN A 63 -10.99 -6.57 -5.98
C ASN A 63 -10.55 -7.52 -4.87
N LEU A 64 -9.48 -7.18 -4.15
CA LEU A 64 -9.03 -7.98 -3.01
C LEU A 64 -9.93 -7.85 -1.79
N ARG A 65 -10.80 -6.86 -1.78
CA ARG A 65 -11.60 -6.51 -0.60
C ARG A 65 -12.27 -7.70 0.06
N LEU A 66 -12.93 -8.50 -0.72
CA LEU A 66 -13.65 -9.67 -0.21
C LEU A 66 -12.70 -10.75 0.30
N LYS A 67 -11.58 -10.95 -0.37
CA LYS A 67 -10.58 -11.94 0.04
C LYS A 67 -9.95 -11.58 1.38
N ILE A 68 -9.61 -10.31 1.55
CA ILE A 68 -9.02 -9.82 2.80
C ILE A 68 -10.02 -9.97 3.94
N LEU A 69 -11.27 -9.60 3.71
CA LEU A 69 -12.31 -9.70 4.71
C LEU A 69 -12.55 -11.15 5.12
N LYS A 70 -12.61 -12.05 4.15
CA LYS A 70 -12.80 -13.48 4.39
C LYS A 70 -11.65 -14.05 5.21
N SER A 71 -10.43 -13.69 4.88
CA SER A 71 -9.25 -14.14 5.61
C SER A 71 -9.28 -13.67 7.06
N SER A 72 -9.65 -12.40 7.28
CA SER A 72 -9.70 -11.84 8.62
C SER A 72 -10.81 -12.45 9.49
N LEU A 73 -11.98 -12.68 8.90
CA LEU A 73 -13.14 -13.19 9.66
C LEU A 73 -13.07 -14.69 9.90
N ASN A 74 -12.58 -15.45 8.93
CA ASN A 74 -12.60 -16.91 8.97
C ASN A 74 -11.24 -17.51 9.25
N ASP A 75 -10.25 -16.69 9.52
CA ASP A 75 -8.88 -17.12 9.76
C ASP A 75 -8.33 -17.97 8.61
N GLU A 76 -8.76 -17.68 7.38
CA GLU A 76 -8.28 -18.37 6.19
C GLU A 76 -6.97 -17.73 5.72
N PRO A 77 -5.94 -18.54 5.38
CA PRO A 77 -4.70 -17.98 4.85
C PRO A 77 -4.89 -17.39 3.47
N LEU A 78 -4.20 -16.29 3.22
CA LEU A 78 -4.11 -15.70 1.87
C LEU A 78 -2.80 -16.09 1.24
N ASN A 79 -2.84 -16.39 -0.04
CA ASN A 79 -1.64 -16.75 -0.79
C ASN A 79 -0.68 -15.57 -0.86
N GLY A 80 0.58 -15.81 -0.54
CA GLY A 80 1.61 -14.79 -0.53
C GLY A 80 1.71 -14.01 0.77
N LEU A 81 0.87 -14.34 1.76
CA LEU A 81 0.82 -13.64 3.04
C LEU A 81 1.38 -14.52 4.16
N LYS A 82 2.32 -13.97 4.91
CA LYS A 82 2.84 -14.63 6.11
C LYS A 82 1.84 -14.47 7.26
N ASP A 83 1.59 -15.55 8.00
CA ASP A 83 0.64 -15.56 9.10
C ASP A 83 0.88 -14.45 10.12
N SER A 84 2.14 -14.17 10.41
CA SER A 84 2.52 -13.15 11.40
C SER A 84 2.13 -11.73 11.00
N ARG A 85 1.80 -11.51 9.73
CA ARG A 85 1.46 -10.18 9.22
C ARG A 85 0.00 -10.03 8.81
N ARG A 86 -0.78 -11.09 9.00
CA ARG A 86 -2.19 -11.07 8.61
C ARG A 86 -2.97 -9.95 9.29
N ASP A 87 -2.67 -9.68 10.55
CA ASP A 87 -3.39 -8.67 11.33
C ASP A 87 -3.16 -7.25 10.80
N LEU A 88 -2.04 -7.02 10.13
CA LEU A 88 -1.70 -5.71 9.59
C LEU A 88 -2.29 -5.48 8.19
N LEU A 89 -2.76 -6.53 7.56
CA LEU A 89 -3.17 -6.47 6.16
C LEU A 89 -4.37 -5.55 5.95
N LEU A 90 -5.38 -5.68 6.77
CA LEU A 90 -6.60 -4.90 6.64
C LEU A 90 -6.35 -3.40 6.85
N SER A 91 -5.56 -3.08 7.87
CA SER A 91 -5.19 -1.69 8.14
C SER A 91 -4.37 -1.10 7.00
N GLY A 92 -3.36 -1.83 6.52
CA GLY A 92 -2.53 -1.40 5.40
C GLY A 92 -3.33 -1.22 4.13
N TRP A 93 -4.23 -2.15 3.83
CA TRP A 93 -5.12 -2.06 2.69
C TRP A 93 -5.98 -0.80 2.75
N SER A 94 -6.58 -0.54 3.92
CA SER A 94 -7.45 0.62 4.12
C SER A 94 -6.72 1.93 3.93
N ILE A 95 -5.50 2.03 4.45
CA ILE A 95 -4.68 3.23 4.31
C ILE A 95 -4.28 3.45 2.86
N LEU A 96 -3.82 2.41 2.19
CA LEU A 96 -3.37 2.52 0.80
C LEU A 96 -4.52 2.88 -0.14
N VAL A 97 -5.67 2.23 0.03
CA VAL A 97 -6.86 2.56 -0.76
C VAL A 97 -7.31 3.98 -0.49
N GLY A 98 -7.36 4.38 0.79
CA GLY A 98 -7.73 5.75 1.16
C GLY A 98 -6.80 6.78 0.54
N PHE A 99 -5.50 6.51 0.57
CA PHE A 99 -4.50 7.37 -0.05
C PHE A 99 -4.72 7.48 -1.56
N MET A 100 -4.82 6.35 -2.25
CA MET A 100 -4.97 6.35 -3.70
C MET A 100 -6.26 7.04 -4.14
N GLN A 101 -7.36 6.83 -3.42
CA GLN A 101 -8.62 7.49 -3.73
C GLN A 101 -8.57 8.99 -3.46
N SER A 102 -7.95 9.40 -2.35
CA SER A 102 -7.85 10.82 -1.99
C SER A 102 -7.03 11.61 -3.00
N PHE A 103 -5.97 11.02 -3.53
CA PHE A 103 -5.09 11.67 -4.49
C PHE A 103 -5.43 11.34 -5.94
N GLU A 104 -6.49 10.55 -6.15
CA GLU A 104 -6.93 10.13 -7.48
C GLU A 104 -5.84 9.40 -8.25
N ILE A 105 -5.09 8.56 -7.54
CA ILE A 105 -4.01 7.73 -8.09
C ILE A 105 -4.59 6.38 -8.46
N LEU A 106 -4.45 5.97 -9.71
CA LEU A 106 -4.92 4.68 -10.19
C LEU A 106 -3.88 3.59 -10.11
N GLU A 107 -2.62 3.97 -10.18
CA GLU A 107 -1.50 3.04 -10.08
C GLU A 107 -0.39 3.66 -9.25
N ILE A 108 0.23 2.84 -8.41
CA ILE A 108 1.36 3.27 -7.60
C ILE A 108 2.48 2.25 -7.80
N GLN A 109 3.72 2.72 -7.87
CA GLN A 109 4.86 1.84 -8.06
C GLN A 109 5.47 1.49 -6.72
N PHE A 110 5.85 0.24 -6.57
CA PHE A 110 6.52 -0.20 -5.35
C PHE A 110 8.01 0.11 -5.45
N SER A 111 8.54 0.76 -4.41
CA SER A 111 9.96 0.98 -4.27
C SER A 111 10.52 0.00 -3.24
N PRO A 112 11.51 -0.84 -3.61
CA PRO A 112 12.16 -1.72 -2.65
C PRO A 112 13.08 -0.96 -1.69
N PHE A 113 13.36 0.31 -1.98
CA PHE A 113 14.21 1.15 -1.16
C PHE A 113 13.36 1.95 -0.17
N ALA A 114 13.87 2.09 1.05
CA ALA A 114 13.16 2.79 2.10
C ALA A 114 14.16 3.62 2.91
N LEU A 115 13.78 4.02 4.11
CA LEU A 115 14.58 4.91 4.95
C LEU A 115 16.00 4.39 5.17
N ARG A 116 16.14 3.09 5.43
CA ARG A 116 17.46 2.50 5.72
C ARG A 116 18.42 2.68 4.54
N GLU A 117 17.98 2.38 3.35
CA GLU A 117 18.80 2.50 2.14
C GLU A 117 19.13 3.97 1.86
N GLY A 118 18.16 4.85 2.07
CA GLY A 118 18.39 6.28 1.90
C GLY A 118 19.38 6.84 2.91
N MET A 119 19.36 6.34 4.14
CA MET A 119 20.32 6.76 5.15
C MET A 119 21.73 6.29 4.81
N ILE A 120 21.88 5.07 4.32
CA ILE A 120 23.18 4.56 3.90
C ILE A 120 23.75 5.43 2.76
N ASP A 121 22.90 5.73 1.77
CA ASP A 121 23.30 6.59 0.65
C ASP A 121 23.71 7.99 1.12
N PHE A 122 22.91 8.58 2.01
CA PHE A 122 23.20 9.89 2.58
C PHE A 122 24.53 9.89 3.32
N MET A 123 24.76 8.87 4.16
CA MET A 123 26.00 8.77 4.94
C MET A 123 27.21 8.62 4.03
N ALA A 124 27.11 7.82 2.99
CA ALA A 124 28.20 7.63 2.03
C ALA A 124 28.54 8.93 1.29
N LYS A 125 27.50 9.64 0.83
CA LYS A 125 27.68 10.90 0.09
C LYS A 125 28.24 12.02 0.96
N ASN A 126 28.02 11.96 2.27
CA ASN A 126 28.46 12.99 3.20
C ASN A 126 29.65 12.54 4.04
N GLU A 127 30.30 11.44 3.66
CA GLU A 127 31.51 10.92 4.32
C GLU A 127 31.31 10.68 5.82
N LEU A 128 30.13 10.20 6.21
CA LEU A 128 29.79 9.91 7.60
C LEU A 128 30.02 8.44 7.98
N VAL A 129 30.54 7.67 7.04
CA VAL A 129 30.82 6.26 7.26
C VAL A 129 32.30 6.02 7.24
#